data_36036157ec53ddf1aa2b04adee745cca
#
_entry.id   36036157ec53ddf1aa2b04adee745cca
#
_cell.length_a   1.000
_cell.length_b   1.000
_cell.length_c   1.000
_cell.angle_alpha   90.00
_cell.angle_beta   90.00
_cell.angle_gamma   90.00
#
_symmetry.space_group_name_H-M   'P 1'
#
loop_
_entity.id
_entity.type
_entity.pdbx_description
1 polymer ?
#
loop_
_entity_poly.entity_id
_entity_poly.type
_entity_poly.pdbx_seq_one_letter_code
_entity_poly.pdbx_strand_id
1 'polypeptide(L)'
;MATFKSNRNPEFRSKFSEDIFNLKYSHAGCDTWQQLSSVLVQDVCGDLREGEESLMTKDEMSQLTKYITELKFVPGGRYLYYAGRKNRYYNNCFLLAAEDDTREDWANLSWKSESCLMTGGGIGVD
;
A
#
# COMPACT_ATOMS: atom_id res chain seq x y z
N MET A 1 8.91 -34.66 -26.68
CA MET A 1 9.17 -33.36 -26.04
C MET A 1 7.87 -32.84 -25.48
N ALA A 2 7.68 -32.91 -24.18
CA ALA A 2 6.49 -32.37 -23.52
C ALA A 2 6.61 -30.84 -23.46
N THR A 3 5.77 -30.14 -24.22
CA THR A 3 5.63 -28.69 -24.13
C THR A 3 4.99 -28.36 -22.76
N PHE A 4 5.79 -27.96 -21.83
CA PHE A 4 5.30 -27.29 -20.60
C PHE A 4 4.54 -26.03 -21.03
N LYS A 5 3.23 -26.12 -21.18
CA LYS A 5 2.37 -24.94 -21.14
C LYS A 5 2.46 -24.38 -19.72
N SER A 6 3.25 -23.34 -19.57
CA SER A 6 3.27 -22.59 -18.32
C SER A 6 1.88 -21.97 -18.15
N ASN A 7 1.13 -22.49 -17.19
CA ASN A 7 -0.12 -21.88 -16.70
C ASN A 7 0.24 -20.59 -15.91
N ARG A 8 0.90 -19.65 -16.59
CA ARG A 8 1.18 -18.34 -15.97
C ARG A 8 -0.05 -17.48 -16.15
N ASN A 9 -0.52 -16.93 -15.03
CA ASN A 9 -1.46 -15.83 -15.10
C ASN A 9 -0.78 -14.69 -15.88
N PRO A 10 -1.37 -14.20 -16.99
CA PRO A 10 -0.74 -13.20 -17.87
C PRO A 10 -0.46 -11.87 -17.15
N GLU A 11 -1.06 -11.63 -16.00
CA GLU A 11 -0.83 -10.44 -15.18
C GLU A 11 0.54 -10.43 -14.48
N PHE A 12 1.17 -11.59 -14.29
CA PHE A 12 2.43 -11.70 -13.56
C PHE A 12 3.58 -12.15 -14.44
N ARG A 13 4.74 -11.49 -14.29
CA ARG A 13 5.96 -11.82 -15.05
C ARG A 13 6.56 -13.17 -14.68
N SER A 14 6.30 -13.66 -13.46
CA SER A 14 6.83 -14.93 -12.96
C SER A 14 5.87 -15.59 -11.98
N LYS A 15 6.02 -16.91 -11.83
CA LYS A 15 5.29 -17.67 -10.81
C LYS A 15 5.56 -17.13 -9.40
N PHE A 16 6.79 -16.71 -9.12
CA PHE A 16 7.16 -16.11 -7.84
C PHE A 16 6.36 -14.83 -7.55
N SER A 17 6.19 -13.95 -8.55
CA SER A 17 5.37 -12.74 -8.39
C SER A 17 3.90 -13.05 -8.10
N GLU A 18 3.34 -14.07 -8.78
CA GLU A 18 1.99 -14.54 -8.55
C GLU A 18 1.82 -15.11 -7.14
N ASP A 19 2.77 -15.94 -6.68
CA ASP A 19 2.74 -16.54 -5.35
C ASP A 19 2.81 -15.47 -4.26
N ILE A 20 3.67 -14.46 -4.41
CA ILE A 20 3.76 -13.32 -3.46
C ILE A 20 2.46 -12.52 -3.46
N PHE A 21 1.88 -12.25 -4.61
CA PHE A 21 0.60 -11.55 -4.69
C PHE A 21 -0.50 -12.31 -3.93
N ASN A 22 -0.64 -13.60 -4.21
CA ASN A 22 -1.65 -14.44 -3.58
C ASN A 22 -1.44 -14.60 -2.07
N LEU A 23 -0.18 -14.69 -1.63
CA LEU A 23 0.16 -14.86 -0.22
C LEU A 23 -0.06 -13.58 0.59
N LYS A 24 0.26 -12.42 0.05
CA LYS A 24 0.41 -11.18 0.81
C LYS A 24 -0.61 -10.12 0.48
N TYR A 25 -0.96 -9.95 -0.78
CA TYR A 25 -1.73 -8.80 -1.26
C TYR A 25 -3.17 -9.13 -1.61
N SER A 26 -3.44 -10.32 -2.12
CA SER A 26 -4.79 -10.77 -2.45
C SER A 26 -5.69 -10.85 -1.21
N HIS A 27 -6.92 -10.42 -1.36
CA HIS A 27 -7.97 -10.55 -0.34
C HIS A 27 -9.34 -10.38 -0.99
N ALA A 28 -10.42 -10.62 -0.23
CA ALA A 28 -11.79 -10.52 -0.72
C ALA A 28 -12.07 -9.17 -1.40
N GLY A 29 -12.45 -9.19 -2.67
CA GLY A 29 -12.64 -8.01 -3.52
C GLY A 29 -11.40 -7.51 -4.25
N CYS A 30 -10.23 -8.11 -3.99
CA CYS A 30 -8.96 -7.82 -4.65
C CYS A 30 -8.23 -9.11 -5.01
N ASP A 31 -8.90 -9.98 -5.78
CA ASP A 31 -8.39 -11.31 -6.13
C ASP A 31 -7.44 -11.28 -7.34
N THR A 32 -7.45 -10.20 -8.11
CA THR A 32 -6.56 -9.99 -9.26
C THR A 32 -5.75 -8.71 -9.10
N TRP A 33 -4.61 -8.64 -9.80
CA TRP A 33 -3.78 -7.44 -9.84
C TRP A 33 -4.52 -6.22 -10.37
N GLN A 34 -5.37 -6.42 -11.37
CA GLN A 34 -6.19 -5.35 -11.94
C GLN A 34 -7.22 -4.81 -10.93
N GLN A 35 -7.89 -5.69 -10.19
CA GLN A 35 -8.83 -5.29 -9.14
C GLN A 35 -8.11 -4.53 -8.04
N LEU A 36 -6.96 -5.04 -7.57
CA LEU A 36 -6.15 -4.35 -6.56
C LEU A 36 -5.71 -2.96 -7.03
N SER A 37 -5.27 -2.84 -8.28
CA SER A 37 -4.85 -1.55 -8.87
C SER A 37 -6.00 -0.54 -8.89
N SER A 38 -7.19 -0.96 -9.29
CA SER A 38 -8.38 -0.12 -9.32
C SER A 38 -8.82 0.32 -7.94
N VAL A 39 -8.89 -0.62 -6.99
CA VAL A 39 -9.27 -0.33 -5.60
C VAL A 39 -8.26 0.60 -4.95
N LEU A 40 -6.96 0.40 -5.18
CA LEU A 40 -5.92 1.26 -4.64
C LEU A 40 -6.06 2.71 -5.11
N VAL A 41 -6.26 2.92 -6.41
CA VAL A 41 -6.43 4.28 -6.95
C VAL A 41 -7.70 4.93 -6.41
N GLN A 42 -8.79 4.17 -6.31
CA GLN A 42 -10.02 4.66 -5.72
C GLN A 42 -9.86 5.04 -4.24
N ASP A 43 -9.17 4.20 -3.47
CA ASP A 43 -8.95 4.43 -2.04
C ASP A 43 -8.06 5.65 -1.75
N VAL A 44 -7.03 5.86 -2.58
CA VAL A 44 -6.03 6.92 -2.32
C VAL A 44 -6.42 8.24 -2.99
N CYS A 45 -7.02 8.17 -4.17
CA CYS A 45 -7.29 9.34 -4.99
C CYS A 45 -8.78 9.69 -5.07
N GLY A 46 -9.68 8.74 -4.82
CA GLY A 46 -11.12 8.89 -5.01
C GLY A 46 -11.93 9.01 -3.73
N ASP A 47 -11.55 8.27 -2.68
CA ASP A 47 -12.25 8.28 -1.39
C ASP A 47 -11.79 9.44 -0.53
N LEU A 48 -12.40 10.57 -0.72
CA LEU A 48 -12.19 11.74 0.11
C LEU A 48 -13.21 11.78 1.24
N ARG A 49 -12.90 12.53 2.28
CA ARG A 49 -13.83 12.82 3.35
C ARG A 49 -15.01 13.61 2.81
N GLU A 50 -16.15 13.50 3.45
CA GLU A 50 -17.37 14.23 3.07
C GLU A 50 -17.07 15.74 2.93
N GLY A 51 -17.31 16.29 1.73
CA GLY A 51 -17.06 17.70 1.41
C GLY A 51 -15.70 18.02 0.79
N GLU A 52 -14.82 17.03 0.60
CA GLU A 52 -13.55 17.22 -0.13
C GLU A 52 -13.70 16.75 -1.58
N GLU A 53 -13.17 17.52 -2.51
CA GLU A 53 -13.10 17.13 -3.92
C GLU A 53 -11.76 16.47 -4.23
N SER A 54 -11.78 15.42 -5.05
CA SER A 54 -10.55 14.80 -5.54
C SER A 54 -9.72 15.81 -6.32
N LEU A 55 -8.41 15.85 -6.05
CA LEU A 55 -7.46 16.62 -6.86
C LEU A 55 -7.20 16.00 -8.23
N MET A 56 -7.60 14.73 -8.41
CA MET A 56 -7.45 13.99 -9.66
C MET A 56 -8.79 13.88 -10.38
N THR A 57 -8.77 14.10 -11.68
CA THR A 57 -9.91 13.82 -12.55
C THR A 57 -10.11 12.32 -12.73
N LYS A 58 -11.29 11.91 -13.17
CA LYS A 58 -11.58 10.50 -13.47
C LYS A 58 -10.65 9.93 -14.55
N ASP A 59 -10.25 10.75 -15.52
CA ASP A 59 -9.35 10.34 -16.60
C ASP A 59 -7.93 10.11 -16.07
N GLU A 60 -7.44 10.96 -15.19
CA GLU A 60 -6.15 10.80 -14.52
C GLU A 60 -6.13 9.55 -13.62
N MET A 61 -7.20 9.29 -12.86
CA MET A 61 -7.34 8.08 -12.06
C MET A 61 -7.36 6.81 -12.94
N SER A 62 -8.07 6.85 -14.06
CA SER A 62 -8.09 5.75 -15.04
C SER A 62 -6.70 5.50 -15.63
N GLN A 63 -5.99 6.57 -15.98
CA GLN A 63 -4.62 6.48 -16.52
C GLN A 63 -3.64 5.95 -15.47
N LEU A 64 -3.74 6.38 -14.21
CA LEU A 64 -2.92 5.87 -13.11
C LEU A 64 -3.18 4.38 -12.85
N THR A 65 -4.45 3.97 -12.83
CA THR A 65 -4.84 2.56 -12.72
C THR A 65 -4.21 1.73 -13.84
N LYS A 66 -4.25 2.22 -15.07
CA LYS A 66 -3.62 1.57 -16.22
C LYS A 66 -2.11 1.44 -16.04
N TYR A 67 -1.42 2.47 -15.57
CA TYR A 67 0.03 2.42 -15.33
C TYR A 67 0.39 1.40 -14.26
N ILE A 68 -0.40 1.29 -13.18
CA ILE A 68 -0.18 0.27 -12.14
C ILE A 68 -0.45 -1.13 -12.71
N THR A 69 -1.55 -1.32 -13.41
CA THR A 69 -1.92 -2.61 -14.02
C THR A 69 -0.86 -3.10 -15.00
N GLU A 70 -0.31 -2.20 -15.82
CA GLU A 70 0.75 -2.51 -16.80
C GLU A 70 2.16 -2.58 -16.19
N LEU A 71 2.30 -2.43 -14.86
CA LEU A 71 3.58 -2.41 -14.14
C LEU A 71 4.54 -1.30 -14.58
N LYS A 72 4.00 -0.20 -15.13
CA LYS A 72 4.77 1.01 -15.46
C LYS A 72 5.04 1.87 -14.22
N PHE A 73 4.16 1.78 -13.24
CA PHE A 73 4.28 2.38 -11.92
C PHE A 73 3.84 1.35 -10.87
N VAL A 74 4.67 1.10 -9.87
CA VAL A 74 4.34 0.18 -8.78
C VAL A 74 4.46 0.95 -7.46
N PRO A 75 3.35 1.17 -6.76
CA PRO A 75 3.35 1.80 -5.45
C PRO A 75 4.08 0.98 -4.40
N GLY A 76 4.44 1.62 -3.29
CA GLY A 76 5.05 0.93 -2.16
C GLY A 76 4.17 -0.19 -1.60
N GLY A 77 4.81 -1.21 -1.02
CA GLY A 77 4.14 -2.43 -0.56
C GLY A 77 2.99 -2.18 0.42
N ARG A 78 3.04 -1.12 1.23
CA ARG A 78 1.94 -0.78 2.14
C ARG A 78 0.70 -0.27 1.42
N TYR A 79 0.86 0.51 0.37
CA TYR A 79 -0.26 0.92 -0.47
C TYR A 79 -0.97 -0.28 -1.08
N LEU A 80 -0.19 -1.23 -1.61
CA LEU A 80 -0.72 -2.47 -2.16
C LEU A 80 -1.39 -3.35 -1.10
N TYR A 81 -0.78 -3.44 0.09
CA TYR A 81 -1.31 -4.27 1.17
C TYR A 81 -2.62 -3.72 1.74
N TYR A 82 -2.71 -2.40 1.97
CA TYR A 82 -3.87 -1.79 2.61
C TYR A 82 -5.00 -1.40 1.65
N ALA A 83 -4.79 -1.50 0.33
CA ALA A 83 -5.84 -1.22 -0.65
C ALA A 83 -7.10 -2.04 -0.38
N GLY A 84 -8.24 -1.38 -0.22
CA GLY A 84 -9.53 -1.98 0.07
C GLY A 84 -9.70 -2.56 1.48
N ARG A 85 -8.69 -2.46 2.35
CA ARG A 85 -8.79 -2.93 3.73
C ARG A 85 -9.34 -1.83 4.66
N LYS A 86 -9.95 -2.23 5.77
CA LYS A 86 -10.53 -1.31 6.75
C LYS A 86 -9.49 -0.40 7.40
N ASN A 87 -8.35 -0.97 7.79
CA ASN A 87 -7.24 -0.22 8.39
C ASN A 87 -6.27 0.16 7.29
N ARG A 88 -5.84 1.43 7.25
CA ARG A 88 -5.03 2.00 6.17
C ARG A 88 -3.83 2.71 6.76
N TYR A 89 -2.69 2.00 6.88
CA TYR A 89 -1.43 2.53 7.39
C TYR A 89 -0.43 2.65 6.23
N TYR A 90 -0.52 3.73 5.47
CA TYR A 90 0.27 3.91 4.25
C TYR A 90 1.71 4.33 4.50
N ASN A 91 2.02 4.97 5.63
CA ASN A 91 3.38 5.41 5.93
C ASN A 91 4.28 4.23 6.28
N ASN A 92 5.44 4.17 5.62
CA ASN A 92 6.43 3.12 5.86
C ASN A 92 7.34 3.45 7.04
N CYS A 93 7.72 4.73 7.17
CA CYS A 93 8.70 5.19 8.14
C CYS A 93 8.23 6.48 8.82
N PHE A 94 8.65 6.64 10.07
CA PHE A 94 8.37 7.81 10.89
C PHE A 94 9.69 8.32 11.47
N LEU A 95 9.88 9.62 11.43
CA LEU A 95 10.92 10.31 12.19
C LEU A 95 10.26 10.92 13.43
N LEU A 96 10.79 10.58 14.59
CA LEU A 96 10.30 11.00 15.89
C LEU A 96 11.41 11.70 16.64
N ALA A 97 11.07 12.76 17.36
CA ALA A 97 12.01 13.48 18.22
C ALA A 97 11.36 13.80 19.57
N ALA A 98 12.17 13.90 20.61
CA ALA A 98 11.77 14.57 21.82
C ALA A 98 11.82 16.09 21.58
N GLU A 99 10.80 16.83 22.03
CA GLU A 99 10.76 18.29 21.87
C GLU A 99 11.65 18.97 22.93
N ASP A 100 11.64 18.42 24.15
CA ASP A 100 12.45 18.87 25.27
C ASP A 100 13.18 17.69 25.94
N ASP A 101 14.31 17.94 26.57
CA ASP A 101 15.06 16.93 27.33
C ASP A 101 14.44 16.70 28.71
N THR A 102 13.20 16.25 28.74
CA THR A 102 12.44 15.92 29.96
C THR A 102 12.06 14.44 29.99
N ARG A 103 11.80 13.92 31.20
CA ARG A 103 11.33 12.53 31.35
C ARG A 103 9.99 12.30 30.66
N GLU A 104 9.14 13.31 30.70
CA GLU A 104 7.80 13.29 30.10
C GLU A 104 7.90 13.17 28.59
N ASP A 105 8.77 13.94 27.95
CA ASP A 105 8.95 13.89 26.49
C ASP A 105 9.62 12.59 26.02
N TRP A 106 10.60 12.12 26.77
CA TRP A 106 11.19 10.81 26.47
C TRP A 106 10.19 9.66 26.64
N ALA A 107 9.30 9.72 27.65
CA ALA A 107 8.24 8.73 27.80
C ALA A 107 7.22 8.81 26.65
N ASN A 108 6.84 10.01 26.21
CA ASN A 108 5.97 10.24 25.06
C ASN A 108 6.61 9.73 23.77
N LEU A 109 7.91 9.98 23.58
CA LEU A 109 8.66 9.50 22.43
C LEU A 109 8.67 7.97 22.38
N SER A 110 8.90 7.31 23.52
CA SER A 110 8.83 5.84 23.63
C SER A 110 7.44 5.32 23.24
N TRP A 111 6.38 5.89 23.77
CA TRP A 111 5.01 5.51 23.46
C TRP A 111 4.68 5.70 21.95
N LYS A 112 5.06 6.84 21.38
CA LYS A 112 4.89 7.11 19.93
C LYS A 112 5.65 6.07 19.09
N SER A 113 6.88 5.75 19.50
CA SER A 113 7.74 4.76 18.82
C SER A 113 7.10 3.39 18.81
N GLU A 114 6.63 2.90 19.96
CA GLU A 114 5.94 1.61 20.06
C GLU A 114 4.65 1.59 19.21
N SER A 115 3.87 2.68 19.26
CA SER A 115 2.65 2.81 18.46
C SER A 115 2.93 2.73 16.95
N CYS A 116 4.00 3.39 16.47
CA CYS A 116 4.41 3.30 15.06
C CYS A 116 4.88 1.89 14.68
N LEU A 117 5.68 1.25 15.53
CA LEU A 117 6.17 -0.12 15.32
C LEU A 117 5.03 -1.13 15.28
N MET A 118 4.00 -0.98 16.12
CA MET A 118 2.81 -1.84 16.12
C MET A 118 2.04 -1.78 14.80
N THR A 119 2.11 -0.68 14.06
CA THR A 119 1.56 -0.60 12.70
C THR A 119 2.46 -1.25 11.64
N GLY A 120 3.64 -1.74 12.04
CA GLY A 120 4.68 -2.28 11.16
C GLY A 120 5.53 -1.19 10.48
N GLY A 121 5.47 0.07 10.93
CA GLY A 121 6.30 1.16 10.45
C GLY A 121 7.74 1.04 10.95
N GLY A 122 8.71 1.49 10.15
CA GLY A 122 10.05 1.77 10.64
C GLY A 122 10.09 3.10 11.38
N ILE A 123 10.97 3.24 12.36
CA ILE A 123 11.16 4.49 13.09
C ILE A 123 12.61 4.93 13.05
N GLY A 124 12.83 6.24 12.98
CA GLY A 124 14.05 6.92 13.36
C GLY A 124 13.76 7.81 14.56
N VAL A 125 14.70 7.89 15.48
CA VAL A 125 14.59 8.71 16.70
C VAL A 125 15.78 9.66 16.75
N ASP A 126 15.51 10.94 16.98
CA ASP A 126 16.51 11.98 17.19
C ASP A 126 16.48 12.44 18.65
#